data_dfa733058626bc360872baa61da1d481
#
_entry.id   dfa733058626bc360872baa61da1d481
#
_cell.length_a   1.000
_cell.length_b   1.000
_cell.length_c   1.000
_cell.angle_alpha   90.00
_cell.angle_beta   90.00
_cell.angle_gamma   90.00
#
_symmetry.space_group_name_H-M   'P 1'
#
loop_
_entity.id
_entity.type
_entity.pdbx_description
1 polymer ?
#
loop_
_entity_poly.entity_id
_entity_poly.type
_entity_poly.pdbx_seq_one_letter_code
_entity_poly.pdbx_strand_id
1 'polypeptide(L)'
;MDQDSTVKKFAHEDILKSFSSGEYNVLLGTQMVAKGHDIPNVTLVGILSADSTLNLPDFRASERTFALLTQAAGRAGRGDRAGHVVLQTYDPDNPVIKLAATQDYDAFAASELEIRQELGYPPYTEILKITVLDLSLIHI
;
A
#
# COMPACT_ATOMS: atom_id res chain seq x y z
N MET A 1 0.42 -8.32 11.40
CA MET A 1 0.95 -7.20 12.20
C MET A 1 0.14 -5.96 11.84
N ASP A 2 -0.59 -5.41 12.80
CA ASP A 2 -1.45 -4.24 12.68
C ASP A 2 -1.31 -3.37 13.94
N GLN A 3 -2.06 -2.26 14.01
CA GLN A 3 -1.99 -1.35 15.15
C GLN A 3 -2.34 -2.02 16.48
N ASP A 4 -3.26 -2.97 16.50
CA ASP A 4 -3.75 -3.60 17.74
C ASP A 4 -2.74 -4.61 18.29
N SER A 5 -1.99 -5.29 17.42
CA SER A 5 -0.97 -6.27 17.82
C SER A 5 0.34 -5.62 18.30
N THR A 6 0.52 -4.30 18.12
CA THR A 6 1.75 -3.56 18.44
C THR A 6 1.63 -2.62 19.63
N VAL A 7 0.65 -2.81 20.50
CA VAL A 7 0.39 -1.97 21.70
C VAL A 7 1.56 -1.95 22.70
N LYS A 8 2.42 -2.99 22.72
CA LYS A 8 3.64 -2.97 23.53
C LYS A 8 4.77 -2.28 22.77
N LYS A 9 5.37 -1.28 23.40
CA LYS A 9 6.61 -0.65 22.93
C LYS A 9 7.64 -1.76 22.63
N PHE A 10 8.16 -1.79 21.38
CA PHE A 10 9.08 -2.80 20.84
C PHE A 10 8.47 -4.12 20.31
N ALA A 11 7.18 -4.41 20.48
CA ALA A 11 6.59 -5.63 19.91
C ALA A 11 6.78 -5.75 18.39
N HIS A 12 6.79 -4.64 17.69
CA HIS A 12 7.05 -4.57 16.27
C HIS A 12 8.47 -5.03 15.90
N GLU A 13 9.47 -4.55 16.63
CA GLU A 13 10.88 -4.90 16.39
C GLU A 13 11.15 -6.36 16.72
N ASP A 14 10.55 -6.89 17.77
CA ASP A 14 10.72 -8.29 18.18
C ASP A 14 10.13 -9.25 17.14
N ILE A 15 8.92 -8.96 16.62
CA ILE A 15 8.31 -9.75 15.54
C ILE A 15 9.19 -9.75 14.29
N LEU A 16 9.72 -8.61 13.90
CA LEU A 16 10.59 -8.51 12.74
C LEU A 16 11.92 -9.23 12.93
N LYS A 17 12.51 -9.18 14.12
CA LYS A 17 13.72 -9.93 14.46
C LYS A 17 13.48 -11.43 14.37
N SER A 18 12.41 -11.94 14.97
CA SER A 18 12.04 -13.36 14.92
C SER A 18 11.79 -13.84 13.48
N PHE A 19 11.15 -13.02 12.66
CA PHE A 19 10.97 -13.34 11.24
C PHE A 19 12.32 -13.32 10.48
N SER A 20 13.17 -12.31 10.70
CA SER A 20 14.46 -12.19 10.03
C SER A 20 15.45 -13.29 10.44
N SER A 21 15.34 -13.80 11.68
CA SER A 21 16.17 -14.92 12.17
C SER A 21 15.69 -16.29 11.67
N GLY A 22 14.52 -16.35 11.00
CA GLY A 22 13.95 -17.60 10.49
C GLY A 22 13.16 -18.41 11.53
N GLU A 23 12.89 -17.84 12.70
CA GLU A 23 11.99 -18.44 13.70
C GLU A 23 10.57 -18.59 13.16
N TYR A 24 10.13 -17.63 12.34
CA TYR A 24 8.86 -17.67 11.61
C TYR A 24 9.09 -17.64 10.10
N ASN A 25 8.34 -18.47 9.38
CA ASN A 25 8.41 -18.55 7.92
C ASN A 25 7.41 -17.63 7.22
N VAL A 26 6.43 -17.11 7.95
CA VAL A 26 5.38 -16.24 7.40
C VAL A 26 5.20 -15.03 8.30
N LEU A 27 5.23 -13.85 7.70
CA LEU A 27 4.90 -12.59 8.36
C LEU A 27 3.62 -12.04 7.74
N LEU A 28 2.56 -11.94 8.53
CA LEU A 28 1.30 -11.34 8.14
C LEU A 28 1.19 -9.94 8.75
N GLY A 29 0.79 -8.97 7.95
CA GLY A 29 0.58 -7.61 8.44
C GLY A 29 -0.07 -6.70 7.43
N THR A 30 -0.31 -5.47 7.85
CA THR A 30 -0.83 -4.39 7.02
C THR A 30 0.33 -3.61 6.37
N GLN A 31 0.06 -2.41 5.87
CA GLN A 31 1.05 -1.50 5.28
C GLN A 31 2.29 -1.25 6.17
N MET A 32 2.18 -1.46 7.48
CA MET A 32 3.31 -1.30 8.42
C MET A 32 4.47 -2.25 8.12
N VAL A 33 4.18 -3.46 7.61
CA VAL A 33 5.20 -4.44 7.23
C VAL A 33 5.94 -4.02 5.95
N ALA A 34 5.25 -3.29 5.06
CA ALA A 34 5.84 -2.83 3.81
C ALA A 34 6.78 -1.62 3.99
N LYS A 35 6.68 -0.87 5.11
CA LYS A 35 7.46 0.35 5.33
C LYS A 35 8.76 0.10 6.08
N GLY A 36 9.88 0.55 5.50
CA GLY A 36 11.10 0.86 6.23
C GLY A 36 12.00 -0.29 6.67
N HIS A 37 11.61 -1.55 6.51
CA HIS A 37 12.42 -2.68 6.95
C HIS A 37 13.06 -3.39 5.77
N ASP A 38 14.37 -3.54 5.83
CA ASP A 38 15.09 -4.41 4.91
C ASP A 38 15.14 -5.81 5.52
N ILE A 39 14.27 -6.70 5.01
CA ILE A 39 14.18 -8.07 5.47
C ILE A 39 14.85 -8.94 4.40
N PRO A 40 16.04 -9.47 4.66
CA PRO A 40 16.69 -10.36 3.71
C PRO A 40 15.92 -11.67 3.57
N ASN A 41 16.10 -12.35 2.44
CA ASN A 41 15.57 -13.68 2.18
C ASN A 41 14.04 -13.81 2.03
N VAL A 42 13.31 -12.71 1.80
CA VAL A 42 11.90 -12.76 1.43
C VAL A 42 11.79 -13.25 -0.02
N THR A 43 11.28 -14.46 -0.20
CA THR A 43 11.11 -15.10 -1.51
C THR A 43 9.72 -14.96 -2.07
N LEU A 44 8.72 -14.67 -1.23
CA LEU A 44 7.33 -14.49 -1.64
C LEU A 44 6.69 -13.30 -0.91
N VAL A 45 6.05 -12.43 -1.66
CA VAL A 45 5.18 -11.38 -1.12
C VAL A 45 3.78 -11.60 -1.68
N GLY A 46 2.81 -11.83 -0.79
CA GLY A 46 1.39 -11.90 -1.12
C GLY A 46 0.69 -10.59 -0.74
N ILE A 47 -0.02 -9.98 -1.69
CA ILE A 47 -0.83 -8.79 -1.45
C ILE A 47 -2.30 -9.17 -1.62
N LEU A 48 -3.03 -9.14 -0.51
CA LEU A 48 -4.45 -9.47 -0.49
C LEU A 48 -5.29 -8.21 -0.71
N SER A 49 -6.38 -8.35 -1.46
CA SER A 49 -7.34 -7.24 -1.73
C SER A 49 -6.65 -5.97 -2.21
N ALA A 50 -5.90 -6.06 -3.31
CA ALA A 50 -5.21 -4.91 -3.93
C ALA A 50 -6.18 -3.76 -4.26
N ASP A 51 -7.46 -4.08 -4.48
CA ASP A 51 -8.52 -3.12 -4.82
C ASP A 51 -9.02 -2.29 -3.65
N SER A 52 -8.74 -2.67 -2.42
CA SER A 52 -9.34 -2.05 -1.23
C SER A 52 -9.05 -0.54 -1.14
N THR A 53 -7.87 -0.12 -1.57
CA THR A 53 -7.48 1.29 -1.58
C THR A 53 -7.99 2.02 -2.83
N LEU A 54 -8.13 1.33 -3.97
CA LEU A 54 -8.65 1.92 -5.21
C LEU A 54 -10.10 2.41 -5.08
N ASN A 55 -10.90 1.71 -4.29
CA ASN A 55 -12.31 2.01 -4.10
C ASN A 55 -12.59 3.10 -3.05
N LEU A 56 -11.56 3.72 -2.48
CA LEU A 56 -11.75 4.83 -1.55
C LEU A 56 -12.17 6.10 -2.29
N PRO A 57 -13.11 6.90 -1.73
CA PRO A 57 -13.54 8.16 -2.32
C PRO A 57 -12.48 9.27 -2.08
N ASP A 58 -11.33 9.11 -2.67
CA ASP A 58 -10.19 10.05 -2.57
C ASP A 58 -9.53 10.13 -3.94
N PHE A 59 -9.30 11.34 -4.45
CA PHE A 59 -8.66 11.56 -5.75
C PHE A 59 -7.24 10.97 -5.85
N ARG A 60 -6.62 10.66 -4.71
CA ARG A 60 -5.32 9.99 -4.63
C ARG A 60 -5.41 8.47 -4.44
N ALA A 61 -6.59 7.88 -4.59
CA ALA A 61 -6.76 6.44 -4.37
C ALA A 61 -5.84 5.61 -5.29
N SER A 62 -5.78 5.95 -6.57
CA SER A 62 -4.90 5.31 -7.56
C SER A 62 -3.43 5.46 -7.21
N GLU A 63 -2.99 6.68 -6.90
CA GLU A 63 -1.61 6.97 -6.51
C GLU A 63 -1.18 6.19 -5.26
N ARG A 64 -2.04 6.17 -4.23
CA ARG A 64 -1.76 5.42 -3.01
C ARG A 64 -1.70 3.92 -3.26
N THR A 65 -2.59 3.40 -4.11
CA THR A 65 -2.60 1.98 -4.46
C THR A 65 -1.34 1.62 -5.22
N PHE A 66 -0.99 2.38 -6.26
CA PHE A 66 0.25 2.16 -7.01
C PHE A 66 1.47 2.16 -6.10
N ALA A 67 1.60 3.17 -5.22
CA ALA A 67 2.72 3.28 -4.30
C ALA A 67 2.78 2.11 -3.31
N LEU A 68 1.64 1.64 -2.80
CA LEU A 68 1.57 0.49 -1.90
C LEU A 68 2.00 -0.80 -2.59
N LEU A 69 1.46 -1.06 -3.78
CA LEU A 69 1.73 -2.28 -4.53
C LEU A 69 3.20 -2.37 -4.95
N THR A 70 3.76 -1.28 -5.48
CA THR A 70 5.18 -1.22 -5.88
C THR A 70 6.11 -1.30 -4.68
N GLN A 71 5.76 -0.68 -3.55
CA GLN A 71 6.54 -0.77 -2.33
C GLN A 71 6.56 -2.19 -1.77
N ALA A 72 5.41 -2.87 -1.75
CA ALA A 72 5.31 -4.25 -1.29
C ALA A 72 6.04 -5.21 -2.25
N ALA A 73 5.86 -5.04 -3.55
CA ALA A 73 6.55 -5.82 -4.57
C ALA A 73 8.08 -5.70 -4.46
N GLY A 74 8.57 -4.50 -4.17
CA GLY A 74 10.00 -4.24 -3.97
C GLY A 74 10.62 -4.91 -2.72
N ARG A 75 9.85 -5.67 -1.93
CA ARG A 75 10.37 -6.46 -0.80
C ARG A 75 10.77 -7.87 -1.20
N ALA A 76 10.23 -8.40 -2.28
CA ALA A 76 10.59 -9.72 -2.76
C ALA A 76 11.98 -9.71 -3.46
N GLY A 77 12.78 -10.75 -3.25
CA GLY A 77 14.01 -10.97 -4.03
C GLY A 77 15.19 -10.07 -3.66
N ARG A 78 15.27 -9.55 -2.43
CA ARG A 78 16.42 -8.73 -1.95
C ARG A 78 17.62 -9.54 -1.48
N GLY A 79 17.59 -10.86 -1.61
CA GLY A 79 18.73 -11.74 -1.29
C GLY A 79 19.23 -12.47 -2.53
N ASP A 80 19.95 -13.55 -2.32
CA ASP A 80 20.51 -14.39 -3.39
C ASP A 80 19.43 -15.22 -4.14
N ARG A 81 18.18 -15.14 -3.70
CA ARG A 81 17.05 -15.89 -4.28
C ARG A 81 16.11 -14.98 -5.02
N ALA A 82 15.62 -15.43 -6.17
CA ALA A 82 14.58 -14.74 -6.92
C ALA A 82 13.31 -14.61 -6.07
N GLY A 83 12.73 -13.41 -6.04
CA GLY A 83 11.49 -13.14 -5.33
C GLY A 83 10.28 -13.24 -6.26
N HIS A 84 9.17 -13.69 -5.72
CA HIS A 84 7.89 -13.73 -6.39
C HIS A 84 6.90 -12.80 -5.68
N VAL A 85 6.03 -12.16 -6.46
CA VAL A 85 4.93 -11.33 -5.94
C VAL A 85 3.62 -11.87 -6.46
N VAL A 86 2.67 -12.09 -5.57
CA VAL A 86 1.32 -12.51 -5.92
C VAL A 86 0.35 -11.43 -5.48
N LEU A 87 -0.37 -10.87 -6.44
CA LEU A 87 -1.42 -9.88 -6.24
C LEU A 87 -2.79 -10.54 -6.34
N GLN A 88 -3.59 -10.46 -5.29
CA GLN A 88 -4.98 -10.85 -5.33
C GLN A 88 -5.84 -9.62 -5.60
N THR A 89 -6.64 -9.66 -6.66
CA THR A 89 -7.53 -8.58 -7.09
C THR A 89 -8.82 -9.14 -7.67
N TYR A 90 -9.91 -8.39 -7.60
CA TYR A 90 -11.17 -8.68 -8.29
C TYR A 90 -11.20 -8.11 -9.71
N ASP A 91 -10.32 -7.13 -10.01
CA ASP A 91 -10.20 -6.49 -11.32
C ASP A 91 -8.74 -6.56 -11.82
N PRO A 92 -8.31 -7.71 -12.38
CA PRO A 92 -6.95 -7.88 -12.88
C PRO A 92 -6.65 -7.02 -14.11
N ASP A 93 -7.68 -6.51 -14.76
CA ASP A 93 -7.54 -5.65 -15.94
C ASP A 93 -7.40 -4.16 -15.60
N ASN A 94 -7.55 -3.79 -14.34
CA ASN A 94 -7.38 -2.43 -13.88
C ASN A 94 -6.00 -1.85 -14.26
N PRO A 95 -5.94 -0.69 -14.93
CA PRO A 95 -4.68 -0.11 -15.38
C PRO A 95 -3.68 0.13 -14.24
N VAL A 96 -4.15 0.58 -13.07
CA VAL A 96 -3.29 0.83 -11.91
C VAL A 96 -2.63 -0.46 -11.41
N ILE A 97 -3.40 -1.57 -11.37
CA ILE A 97 -2.89 -2.89 -10.97
C ILE A 97 -1.85 -3.38 -11.97
N LYS A 98 -2.12 -3.27 -13.28
CA LYS A 98 -1.19 -3.69 -14.34
C LYS A 98 0.12 -2.90 -14.29
N LEU A 99 0.03 -1.59 -14.18
CA LEU A 99 1.20 -0.72 -14.10
C LEU A 99 2.00 -0.93 -12.81
N ALA A 100 1.33 -1.18 -11.69
CA ALA A 100 2.00 -1.53 -10.45
C ALA A 100 2.71 -2.89 -10.53
N ALA A 101 2.13 -3.88 -11.20
CA ALA A 101 2.74 -5.19 -11.39
C ALA A 101 4.03 -5.13 -12.23
N THR A 102 4.09 -4.22 -13.20
CA THR A 102 5.29 -3.96 -14.02
C THR A 102 6.21 -2.88 -13.41
N GLN A 103 5.78 -2.23 -12.32
CA GLN A 103 6.46 -1.10 -11.69
C GLN A 103 6.73 0.07 -12.65
N ASP A 104 5.85 0.26 -13.63
CA ASP A 104 5.95 1.32 -14.62
C ASP A 104 5.39 2.63 -14.08
N TYR A 105 6.25 3.36 -13.36
CA TYR A 105 5.89 4.64 -12.78
C TYR A 105 5.60 5.72 -13.82
N ASP A 106 6.35 5.75 -14.90
CA ASP A 106 6.23 6.81 -15.91
C ASP A 106 4.89 6.71 -16.64
N ALA A 107 4.49 5.50 -17.06
CA ALA A 107 3.19 5.28 -17.66
C ALA A 107 2.05 5.55 -16.66
N PHE A 108 2.21 5.15 -15.38
CA PHE A 108 1.23 5.45 -14.35
C PHE A 108 1.08 6.96 -14.14
N ALA A 109 2.18 7.68 -13.97
CA ALA A 109 2.15 9.13 -13.75
C ALA A 109 1.52 9.88 -14.92
N ALA A 110 1.82 9.49 -16.16
CA ALA A 110 1.23 10.11 -17.35
C ALA A 110 -0.29 9.94 -17.37
N SER A 111 -0.80 8.71 -17.18
CA SER A 111 -2.24 8.45 -17.19
C SER A 111 -2.97 9.11 -16.02
N GLU A 112 -2.37 9.11 -14.82
CA GLU A 112 -2.96 9.74 -13.64
C GLU A 112 -3.04 11.26 -13.80
N LEU A 113 -2.02 11.90 -14.36
CA LEU A 113 -2.03 13.33 -14.60
C LEU A 113 -3.07 13.74 -15.65
N GLU A 114 -3.27 12.95 -16.70
CA GLU A 114 -4.32 13.18 -17.69
C GLU A 114 -5.72 13.18 -17.04
N ILE A 115 -6.03 12.16 -16.23
CA ILE A 115 -7.28 12.05 -15.48
C ILE A 115 -7.47 13.25 -14.53
N ARG A 116 -6.42 13.65 -13.82
CA ARG A 116 -6.48 14.81 -12.91
C ARG A 116 -6.71 16.12 -13.64
N GLN A 117 -6.15 16.27 -14.82
CA GLN A 117 -6.38 17.45 -15.65
C GLN A 117 -7.83 17.53 -16.11
N GLU A 118 -8.38 16.42 -16.61
CA GLU A 118 -9.78 16.35 -17.06
C GLU A 118 -10.78 16.61 -15.92
N LEU A 119 -10.51 16.07 -14.74
CA LEU A 119 -11.40 16.18 -13.58
C LEU A 119 -11.15 17.44 -12.73
N GLY A 120 -10.17 18.26 -13.06
CA GLY A 120 -9.81 19.44 -12.28
C GLY A 120 -9.29 19.09 -10.89
N TYR A 121 -8.38 18.11 -10.78
CA TYR A 121 -7.72 17.74 -9.52
C TYR A 121 -6.30 18.31 -9.45
N PRO A 122 -5.71 18.40 -8.25
CA PRO A 122 -4.31 18.76 -8.09
C PRO A 122 -3.38 17.85 -8.92
N PRO A 123 -2.35 18.39 -9.57
CA PRO A 123 -1.75 19.73 -9.39
C PRO A 123 -2.38 20.83 -10.26
N TYR A 124 -3.42 20.55 -11.03
CA TYR A 124 -4.03 21.53 -11.96
C TYR A 124 -4.96 22.51 -11.26
N THR A 125 -5.48 22.14 -10.09
CA THR A 125 -6.33 22.99 -9.25
C THR A 125 -5.96 22.82 -7.77
N GLU A 126 -6.52 23.68 -6.93
CA GLU A 126 -6.40 23.58 -5.47
C GLU A 126 -7.70 23.05 -4.86
N ILE A 127 -7.60 22.20 -3.87
CA ILE A 127 -8.75 21.65 -3.15
C ILE A 127 -8.64 22.00 -1.67
N LEU A 128 -9.66 22.69 -1.15
CA LEU A 128 -9.84 22.93 0.27
C LEU A 128 -10.94 22.02 0.82
N LYS A 129 -10.61 21.13 1.75
CA LYS A 129 -11.58 20.31 2.48
C LYS A 129 -11.74 20.85 3.90
N ILE A 130 -12.95 21.33 4.23
CA ILE A 130 -13.32 21.75 5.58
C ILE A 130 -14.15 20.64 6.21
N THR A 131 -13.69 20.09 7.33
CA THR A 131 -14.43 19.07 8.09
C THR A 131 -14.84 19.66 9.42
N VAL A 132 -16.15 19.76 9.68
CA VAL A 132 -16.71 20.18 10.94
C VAL A 132 -17.21 18.95 11.68
N LEU A 133 -16.67 18.71 12.88
CA LEU A 133 -17.11 17.61 13.76
C LEU A 133 -17.86 18.24 14.92
N ASP A 134 -19.16 17.98 15.01
CA ASP A 134 -19.99 18.37 16.15
C ASP A 134 -20.31 17.12 16.96
N LEU A 135 -19.94 17.13 18.25
CA LEU A 135 -20.23 16.07 19.21
C LEU A 135 -21.56 16.29 19.93
N SER A 136 -22.26 17.41 19.68
CA SER A 136 -23.50 17.76 20.34
C SER A 136 -24.74 17.32 19.55
N LEU A 137 -24.88 16.03 19.26
CA LEU A 137 -26.13 15.44 18.72
C LEU A 137 -27.24 15.34 19.79
N ILE A 138 -27.19 16.07 20.90
CA ILE A 138 -28.16 15.96 22.01
C ILE A 138 -29.15 17.15 22.03
N HIS A 139 -29.18 18.01 21.07
CA HIS A 139 -30.16 19.11 21.00
C HIS A 139 -30.87 19.19 19.65
N ILE A 140 -31.68 18.19 19.37
CA ILE A 140 -32.86 18.32 18.49
C ILE A 140 -34.05 17.73 19.22
#